data_15431b0b565e3aa2678cdfd97007d27d
#
_entry.id   15431b0b565e3aa2678cdfd97007d27d
#
_cell.length_a   1.000
_cell.length_b   1.000
_cell.length_c   1.000
_cell.angle_alpha   90.00
_cell.angle_beta   90.00
_cell.angle_gamma   90.00
#
_symmetry.space_group_name_H-M   'P 1'
#
loop_
_entity.id
_entity.type
_entity.pdbx_description
1 polymer ?
#
loop_
_entity_poly.entity_id
_entity_poly.type
_entity_poly.pdbx_seq_one_letter_code
_entity_poly.pdbx_strand_id
1 'polypeptide(L)'
;MVTRKSAQGNLQQGFPHFDLQRGAFQVQCDGLQLPFADNSFDFVICSLFLHHLTDDKVIELLAEMRRVARNQIFAIDLHRSPLAYYFYRIVGSFFLQRFTVEDGSLSILRAFKPKELESLGRAAGLKQLSVLRSAAYRLVLSGK
;
A
#
# COMPACT_ATOMS: atom_id res chain seq x y z
N MET A 1 3.48 4.07 4.59
CA MET A 1 3.79 5.23 5.42
C MET A 1 5.31 5.35 5.48
N VAL A 2 5.87 6.46 5.02
CA VAL A 2 7.32 6.66 4.91
C VAL A 2 7.75 7.60 6.03
N THR A 3 8.80 7.25 6.74
CA THR A 3 9.24 7.98 7.93
C THR A 3 10.67 8.52 7.80
N ARG A 4 10.88 9.83 7.89
CA ARG A 4 12.20 10.49 8.04
C ARG A 4 12.12 11.74 8.88
N LYS A 5 13.26 12.05 9.58
CA LYS A 5 13.49 13.21 10.41
C LYS A 5 13.72 14.47 9.58
N SER A 6 12.99 15.46 9.81
CA SER A 6 13.15 16.88 10.05
C SER A 6 12.22 17.78 9.25
N ALA A 7 11.62 18.65 9.89
CA ALA A 7 11.64 20.11 9.79
C ALA A 7 10.68 20.61 10.84
N GLN A 8 11.20 21.33 11.81
CA GLN A 8 10.42 22.14 12.73
C GLN A 8 9.69 23.21 11.91
N GLY A 9 8.42 23.01 11.69
CA GLY A 9 7.50 23.98 11.11
C GLY A 9 6.10 23.62 11.54
N ASN A 10 5.48 24.47 12.32
CA ASN A 10 4.12 24.50 12.84
C ASN A 10 3.08 23.62 12.11
N LEU A 11 3.00 22.33 12.45
CA LEU A 11 1.92 21.42 12.08
C LEU A 11 1.22 20.87 13.34
N GLN A 12 0.93 21.75 14.30
CA GLN A 12 0.33 21.36 15.58
C GLN A 12 -1.21 21.31 15.59
N GLN A 13 -1.88 21.31 14.46
CA GLN A 13 -3.34 21.21 14.46
C GLN A 13 -3.79 19.95 13.70
N GLY A 14 -4.14 18.90 14.45
CA GLY A 14 -4.98 17.82 13.97
C GLY A 14 -4.40 16.41 13.94
N PHE A 15 -3.19 16.16 14.41
CA PHE A 15 -2.64 14.80 14.45
C PHE A 15 -2.49 14.29 15.89
N PRO A 16 -2.76 12.98 16.15
CA PRO A 16 -2.55 12.40 17.47
C PRO A 16 -1.08 12.54 17.90
N HIS A 17 -0.86 12.78 19.18
CA HIS A 17 0.47 12.87 19.79
C HIS A 17 1.35 11.70 19.36
N PHE A 18 2.40 12.00 18.63
CA PHE A 18 3.36 11.00 18.16
C PHE A 18 4.49 10.88 19.18
N ASP A 19 4.75 9.66 19.64
CA ASP A 19 5.84 9.37 20.58
C ASP A 19 7.19 9.51 19.88
N LEU A 20 7.80 10.67 19.98
CA LEU A 20 9.12 11.00 19.42
C LEU A 20 10.25 10.13 20.00
N GLN A 21 10.02 9.44 21.12
CA GLN A 21 11.02 8.57 21.75
C GLN A 21 11.28 7.30 20.95
N ARG A 22 10.38 6.93 20.03
CA ARG A 22 10.55 5.75 19.15
C ARG A 22 11.18 6.05 17.80
N GLY A 23 11.63 7.28 17.55
CA GLY A 23 12.32 7.64 16.30
C GLY A 23 11.46 7.60 15.04
N ALA A 24 10.12 7.63 15.17
CA ALA A 24 9.19 7.66 14.05
C ALA A 24 8.76 9.10 13.73
N PHE A 25 8.67 9.42 12.44
CA PHE A 25 8.27 10.74 11.96
C PHE A 25 7.11 10.58 10.98
N GLN A 26 6.17 11.51 11.01
CA GLN A 26 5.06 11.56 10.08
C GLN A 26 5.27 12.70 9.09
N VAL A 27 5.13 12.39 7.79
CA VAL A 27 5.22 13.38 6.72
C VAL A 27 3.95 13.28 5.88
N GLN A 28 3.27 14.39 5.68
CA GLN A 28 2.16 14.49 4.74
C GLN A 28 2.72 14.88 3.36
N CYS A 29 2.54 14.01 2.36
CA CYS A 29 3.03 14.24 1.01
C CYS A 29 2.20 13.47 -0.01
N ASP A 30 2.39 13.78 -1.29
CA ASP A 30 1.87 12.96 -2.39
C ASP A 30 2.69 11.66 -2.47
N GLY A 31 2.00 10.51 -2.44
CA GLY A 31 2.64 9.21 -2.57
C GLY A 31 3.29 8.95 -3.93
N LEU A 32 2.84 9.66 -4.98
CA LEU A 32 3.39 9.57 -6.33
C LEU A 32 4.64 10.47 -6.51
N GLN A 33 4.90 11.39 -5.57
CA GLN A 33 6.04 12.30 -5.56
C GLN A 33 6.58 12.44 -4.15
N LEU A 34 7.31 11.43 -3.68
CA LEU A 34 7.84 11.43 -2.32
C LEU A 34 8.98 12.46 -2.17
N PRO A 35 8.94 13.36 -1.17
CA PRO A 35 9.94 14.41 -0.97
C PRO A 35 11.24 13.87 -0.33
N PHE A 36 11.72 12.73 -0.84
CA PHE A 36 12.92 12.06 -0.35
C PHE A 36 13.89 11.80 -1.50
N ALA A 37 15.18 11.85 -1.21
CA ALA A 37 16.22 11.52 -2.17
C ALA A 37 16.18 10.02 -2.53
N ASP A 38 16.77 9.66 -3.66
CA ASP A 38 16.94 8.27 -4.06
C ASP A 38 17.68 7.47 -2.99
N ASN A 39 17.25 6.22 -2.80
CA ASN A 39 17.84 5.30 -1.82
C ASN A 39 17.89 5.84 -0.37
N SER A 40 16.90 6.65 0.04
CA SER A 40 16.81 7.25 1.37
C SER A 40 16.42 6.25 2.46
N PHE A 41 15.78 5.14 2.10
CA PHE A 41 15.25 4.15 3.02
C PHE A 41 15.75 2.76 2.66
N ASP A 42 16.04 1.93 3.65
CA ASP A 42 16.43 0.55 3.39
C ASP A 42 15.25 -0.26 2.83
N PHE A 43 14.06 -0.05 3.38
CA PHE A 43 12.82 -0.69 2.94
C PHE A 43 11.70 0.33 2.83
N VAL A 44 10.82 0.14 1.85
CA VAL A 44 9.61 0.95 1.67
C VAL A 44 8.40 0.02 1.61
N ILE A 45 7.39 0.31 2.40
CA ILE A 45 6.20 -0.53 2.53
C ILE A 45 4.96 0.29 2.22
N CYS A 46 4.10 -0.24 1.35
CA CYS A 46 2.74 0.25 1.10
C CYS A 46 1.74 -0.85 1.47
N SER A 47 0.67 -0.52 2.17
CA SER A 47 -0.32 -1.51 2.60
C SER A 47 -1.74 -1.02 2.39
N LEU A 48 -2.57 -1.85 1.74
CA LEU A 48 -3.99 -1.64 1.50
C LEU A 48 -4.30 -0.29 0.84
N PHE A 49 -3.55 0.06 -0.18
CA PHE A 49 -3.69 1.35 -0.85
C PHE A 49 -3.77 1.23 -2.38
N LEU A 50 -3.09 0.24 -2.99
CA LEU A 50 -2.99 0.14 -4.45
C LEU A 50 -4.35 -0.03 -5.12
N HIS A 51 -5.28 -0.77 -4.52
CA HIS A 51 -6.62 -1.01 -5.06
C HIS A 51 -7.51 0.24 -5.15
N HIS A 52 -7.07 1.37 -4.58
CA HIS A 52 -7.73 2.68 -4.75
C HIS A 52 -7.21 3.45 -5.98
N LEU A 53 -6.13 2.99 -6.60
CA LEU A 53 -5.47 3.65 -7.72
C LEU A 53 -5.83 3.02 -9.06
N THR A 54 -5.69 3.77 -10.14
CA THR A 54 -5.66 3.22 -11.50
C THR A 54 -4.34 2.51 -11.76
N ASP A 55 -4.29 1.61 -12.73
CA ASP A 55 -3.09 0.83 -13.06
C ASP A 55 -1.87 1.73 -13.33
N ASP A 56 -2.04 2.83 -14.08
CA ASP A 56 -0.97 3.80 -14.34
C ASP A 56 -0.42 4.41 -13.06
N LYS A 57 -1.30 4.80 -12.13
CA LYS A 57 -0.89 5.34 -10.83
C LYS A 57 -0.25 4.29 -9.92
N VAL A 58 -0.65 3.03 -10.04
CA VAL A 58 0.04 1.92 -9.35
C VAL A 58 1.47 1.79 -9.86
N ILE A 59 1.68 1.85 -11.17
CA ILE A 59 3.02 1.81 -11.79
C ILE A 59 3.87 2.99 -11.30
N GLU A 60 3.32 4.22 -11.32
CA GLU A 60 4.00 5.42 -10.81
C GLU A 60 4.38 5.27 -9.33
N LEU A 61 3.44 4.82 -8.48
CA LEU A 61 3.70 4.63 -7.05
C LEU A 61 4.78 3.58 -6.80
N LEU A 62 4.72 2.43 -7.48
CA LEU A 62 5.73 1.38 -7.33
C LEU A 62 7.12 1.84 -7.82
N ALA A 63 7.17 2.63 -8.90
CA ALA A 63 8.40 3.22 -9.39
C ALA A 63 8.98 4.23 -8.39
N GLU A 64 8.13 5.05 -7.79
CA GLU A 64 8.53 6.03 -6.77
C GLU A 64 8.99 5.35 -5.47
N MET A 65 8.28 4.32 -5.01
CA MET A 65 8.73 3.49 -3.90
C MET A 65 10.11 2.87 -4.18
N ARG A 66 10.31 2.35 -5.40
CA ARG A 66 11.61 1.80 -5.83
C ARG A 66 12.71 2.86 -5.82
N ARG A 67 12.42 4.07 -6.29
CA ARG A 67 13.38 5.19 -6.31
C ARG A 67 13.94 5.49 -4.93
N VAL A 68 13.06 5.57 -3.94
CA VAL A 68 13.47 5.95 -2.57
C VAL A 68 13.97 4.76 -1.74
N ALA A 69 13.72 3.51 -2.18
CA ALA A 69 14.18 2.30 -1.50
C ALA A 69 15.62 1.95 -1.91
N ARG A 70 16.48 1.68 -0.91
CA ARG A 70 17.85 1.20 -1.12
C ARG A 70 17.89 -0.30 -1.41
N ASN A 71 17.14 -1.09 -0.66
CA ASN A 71 17.19 -2.54 -0.72
C ASN A 71 15.97 -3.12 -1.41
N GLN A 72 14.77 -2.93 -0.86
CA GLN A 72 13.57 -3.60 -1.35
C GLN A 72 12.30 -2.82 -1.02
N ILE A 73 11.29 -2.98 -1.87
CA ILE A 73 9.94 -2.53 -1.59
C ILE A 73 9.01 -3.69 -1.27
N PHE A 74 7.98 -3.40 -0.49
CA PHE A 74 6.87 -4.32 -0.22
C PHE A 74 5.55 -3.60 -0.46
N ALA A 75 4.69 -4.17 -1.31
CA ALA A 75 3.33 -3.71 -1.47
C ALA A 75 2.38 -4.84 -1.06
N ILE A 76 1.59 -4.59 -0.01
CA ILE A 76 0.65 -5.54 0.55
C ILE A 76 -0.75 -5.07 0.20
N ASP A 77 -1.49 -5.85 -0.57
CA ASP A 77 -2.84 -5.46 -0.96
C ASP A 77 -3.81 -6.65 -1.01
N LEU A 78 -5.06 -6.38 -1.30
CA LEU A 78 -6.11 -7.39 -1.35
C LEU A 78 -5.94 -8.32 -2.57
N HIS A 79 -6.30 -9.57 -2.38
CA HIS A 79 -6.40 -10.56 -3.46
C HIS A 79 -7.84 -10.63 -3.97
N ARG A 80 -8.05 -10.33 -5.26
CA ARG A 80 -9.34 -10.47 -5.91
C ARG A 80 -9.74 -11.94 -6.02
N SER A 81 -10.63 -12.36 -5.12
CA SER A 81 -11.13 -13.73 -5.04
C SER A 81 -12.65 -13.72 -4.96
N PRO A 82 -13.37 -14.45 -5.84
CA PRO A 82 -14.82 -14.60 -5.72
C PRO A 82 -15.24 -15.17 -4.37
N LEU A 83 -14.47 -16.12 -3.84
CA LEU A 83 -14.75 -16.72 -2.53
C LEU A 83 -14.65 -15.69 -1.41
N ALA A 84 -13.62 -14.83 -1.42
CA ALA A 84 -13.47 -13.75 -0.45
C ALA A 84 -14.64 -12.76 -0.55
N TYR A 85 -15.06 -12.42 -1.76
CA TYR A 85 -16.18 -11.50 -2.02
C TYR A 85 -17.50 -12.04 -1.43
N TYR A 86 -17.86 -13.27 -1.76
CA TYR A 86 -19.11 -13.86 -1.26
C TYR A 86 -19.06 -14.10 0.24
N PHE A 87 -17.93 -14.58 0.76
CA PHE A 87 -17.75 -14.77 2.20
C PHE A 87 -17.91 -13.45 2.95
N TYR A 88 -17.22 -12.39 2.51
CA TYR A 88 -17.29 -11.09 3.13
C TYR A 88 -18.71 -10.49 3.06
N ARG A 89 -19.38 -10.63 1.90
CA ARG A 89 -20.72 -10.12 1.69
C ARG A 89 -21.77 -10.86 2.56
N ILE A 90 -21.68 -12.18 2.67
CA ILE A 90 -22.60 -12.99 3.46
C ILE A 90 -22.34 -12.78 4.96
N VAL A 91 -21.12 -13.05 5.40
CA VAL A 91 -20.77 -12.95 6.84
C VAL A 91 -20.83 -11.50 7.31
N GLY A 92 -20.34 -10.57 6.51
CA GLY A 92 -20.38 -9.15 6.84
C GLY A 92 -21.80 -8.61 7.04
N SER A 93 -22.79 -9.10 6.27
CA SER A 93 -24.18 -8.66 6.40
C SER A 93 -24.81 -8.99 7.77
N PHE A 94 -24.25 -9.95 8.51
CA PHE A 94 -24.73 -10.30 9.85
C PHE A 94 -24.05 -9.50 10.97
N PHE A 95 -22.84 -9.00 10.74
CA PHE A 95 -22.01 -8.41 11.80
C PHE A 95 -21.60 -6.97 11.55
N LEU A 96 -21.71 -6.47 10.32
CA LEU A 96 -21.22 -5.15 9.92
C LEU A 96 -22.39 -4.27 9.44
N GLN A 97 -22.19 -2.96 9.53
CA GLN A 97 -23.11 -2.00 8.94
C GLN A 97 -23.12 -2.13 7.40
N ARG A 98 -24.28 -1.91 6.79
CA ARG A 98 -24.47 -2.01 5.33
C ARG A 98 -23.42 -1.25 4.53
N PHE A 99 -23.10 -0.03 4.92
CA PHE A 99 -22.07 0.79 4.28
C PHE A 99 -20.70 0.09 4.28
N THR A 100 -20.30 -0.48 5.41
CA THR A 100 -19.00 -1.20 5.53
C THR A 100 -18.96 -2.44 4.64
N VAL A 101 -20.07 -3.16 4.50
CA VAL A 101 -20.17 -4.34 3.62
C VAL A 101 -20.06 -3.93 2.15
N GLU A 102 -20.72 -2.84 1.75
CA GLU A 102 -20.66 -2.33 0.37
C GLU A 102 -19.25 -1.86 0.02
N ASP A 103 -18.63 -1.05 0.85
CA ASP A 103 -17.27 -0.53 0.63
C ASP A 103 -16.21 -1.64 0.60
N GLY A 104 -16.23 -2.54 1.55
CA GLY A 104 -15.30 -3.68 1.58
C GLY A 104 -15.51 -4.64 0.41
N SER A 105 -16.75 -4.84 -0.04
CA SER A 105 -17.06 -5.64 -1.24
C SER A 105 -16.48 -4.99 -2.50
N LEU A 106 -16.60 -3.67 -2.65
CA LEU A 106 -16.00 -2.92 -3.76
C LEU A 106 -14.47 -2.98 -3.74
N SER A 107 -13.86 -2.89 -2.56
CA SER A 107 -12.40 -3.03 -2.39
C SER A 107 -11.91 -4.40 -2.85
N ILE A 108 -12.64 -5.49 -2.56
CA ILE A 108 -12.30 -6.82 -3.04
C ILE A 108 -12.44 -6.93 -4.57
N LEU A 109 -13.43 -6.27 -5.17
CA LEU A 109 -13.59 -6.26 -6.64
C LEU A 109 -12.49 -5.47 -7.34
N ARG A 110 -12.00 -4.38 -6.74
CA ARG A 110 -10.88 -3.57 -7.24
C ARG A 110 -9.51 -4.15 -6.93
N ALA A 111 -9.45 -5.19 -6.09
CA ALA A 111 -8.23 -5.89 -5.73
C ALA A 111 -7.57 -6.57 -6.94
N PHE A 112 -6.36 -7.07 -6.76
CA PHE A 112 -5.52 -7.62 -7.81
C PHE A 112 -5.54 -9.15 -7.85
N LYS A 113 -5.31 -9.71 -9.04
CA LYS A 113 -4.83 -11.08 -9.17
C LYS A 113 -3.29 -11.08 -9.17
N PRO A 114 -2.65 -12.19 -8.75
CA PRO A 114 -1.18 -12.26 -8.67
C PRO A 114 -0.47 -11.83 -9.96
N LYS A 115 -0.93 -12.32 -11.12
CA LYS A 115 -0.34 -11.99 -12.43
C LYS A 115 -0.53 -10.53 -12.82
N GLU A 116 -1.66 -9.91 -12.46
CA GLU A 116 -1.92 -8.50 -12.72
C GLU A 116 -0.93 -7.63 -11.92
N LEU A 117 -0.83 -7.89 -10.62
CA LEU A 117 0.09 -7.15 -9.75
C LEU A 117 1.56 -7.37 -10.15
N GLU A 118 1.91 -8.57 -10.60
CA GLU A 118 3.22 -8.87 -11.15
C GLU A 118 3.52 -8.06 -12.42
N SER A 119 2.54 -7.96 -13.34
CA SER A 119 2.68 -7.17 -14.56
C SER A 119 2.91 -5.69 -14.27
N LEU A 120 2.15 -5.12 -13.33
CA LEU A 120 2.29 -3.73 -12.89
C LEU A 120 3.67 -3.48 -12.25
N GLY A 121 4.14 -4.42 -11.42
CA GLY A 121 5.47 -4.34 -10.82
C GLY A 121 6.60 -4.37 -11.88
N ARG A 122 6.46 -5.21 -12.91
CA ARG A 122 7.41 -5.24 -14.04
C ARG A 122 7.37 -3.93 -14.84
N ALA A 123 6.18 -3.39 -15.11
CA ALA A 123 6.02 -2.10 -15.79
C ALA A 123 6.64 -0.94 -14.99
N ALA A 124 6.60 -1.00 -13.65
CA ALA A 124 7.28 -0.05 -12.77
C ALA A 124 8.81 -0.23 -12.73
N GLY A 125 9.36 -1.18 -13.48
CA GLY A 125 10.79 -1.46 -13.56
C GLY A 125 11.37 -2.23 -12.38
N LEU A 126 10.53 -2.89 -11.57
CA LEU A 126 11.00 -3.74 -10.48
C LEU A 126 11.72 -4.97 -11.02
N LYS A 127 12.92 -5.20 -10.47
CA LYS A 127 13.72 -6.41 -10.67
C LYS A 127 13.53 -7.36 -9.48
N GLN A 128 13.95 -8.61 -9.63
CA GLN A 128 13.81 -9.63 -8.57
C GLN A 128 12.40 -9.65 -7.94
N LEU A 129 11.40 -9.49 -8.80
CA LEU A 129 10.01 -9.35 -8.43
C LEU A 129 9.42 -10.69 -7.98
N SER A 130 8.73 -10.68 -6.84
CA SER A 130 7.95 -11.80 -6.34
C SER A 130 6.58 -11.34 -5.89
N VAL A 131 5.54 -12.12 -6.22
CA VAL A 131 4.17 -11.89 -5.74
C VAL A 131 3.69 -13.16 -5.05
N LEU A 132 3.51 -13.06 -3.74
CA LEU A 132 3.09 -14.18 -2.89
C LEU A 132 1.67 -13.95 -2.37
N ARG A 133 0.92 -15.04 -2.23
CA ARG A 133 -0.35 -15.04 -1.50
C ARG A 133 -0.07 -15.16 -0.01
N SER A 134 -0.70 -14.30 0.77
CA SER A 134 -0.63 -14.31 2.22
C SER A 134 -1.99 -14.61 2.85
N ALA A 135 -2.02 -14.79 4.16
CA ALA A 135 -3.24 -15.02 4.92
C ALA A 135 -4.27 -13.89 4.70
N ALA A 136 -5.53 -14.17 5.02
CA ALA A 136 -6.64 -13.22 4.92
C ALA A 136 -6.81 -12.60 3.51
N TYR A 137 -6.65 -13.41 2.46
CA TYR A 137 -6.83 -13.00 1.06
C TYR A 137 -6.01 -11.76 0.68
N ARG A 138 -4.72 -11.77 1.01
CA ARG A 138 -3.79 -10.71 0.64
C ARG A 138 -2.73 -11.19 -0.34
N LEU A 139 -2.23 -10.25 -1.12
CA LEU A 139 -1.04 -10.39 -1.95
C LEU A 139 0.09 -9.56 -1.35
N VAL A 140 1.29 -10.08 -1.42
CA VAL A 140 2.52 -9.37 -1.08
C VAL A 140 3.39 -9.34 -2.31
N LEU A 141 3.54 -8.17 -2.90
CA LEU A 141 4.53 -7.90 -3.93
C LEU A 141 5.81 -7.44 -3.25
N SER A 142 6.91 -8.02 -3.63
CA SER A 142 8.25 -7.57 -3.24
C SER A 142 9.15 -7.49 -4.47
N GLY A 143 10.04 -6.50 -4.49
CA GLY A 143 10.96 -6.28 -5.61
C GLY A 143 11.96 -5.16 -5.33
N LYS A 144 12.91 -5.00 -6.26
CA LYS A 144 13.92 -3.94 -6.23
C LYS A 144 14.00 -3.23 -7.57
#